data_4be723f754f1d90eae0603cf8e9eee22
#
_entry.id   4be723f754f1d90eae0603cf8e9eee22
#
_cell.length_a   1.000
_cell.length_b   1.000
_cell.length_c   1.000
_cell.angle_alpha   90.00
_cell.angle_beta   90.00
_cell.angle_gamma   90.00
#
_symmetry.space_group_name_H-M   'P 1'
#
loop_
_entity.id
_entity.type
_entity.pdbx_description
1 polymer ?
#
loop_
_entity_poly.entity_id
_entity_poly.type
_entity_poly.pdbx_seq_one_letter_code
_entity_poly.pdbx_strand_id
1 'polypeptide(L)'
;MSSGFYQNLCVTVFDGERPSYEVQLASVGKDVISFGRQSDCDIVLTSEYASRIHGCIYMQDGKCYIEDMNSTNGLLYHGKRAKRVHVTDGDYIRIIAQKKDAAKGVLFVFSVQKQEQKWVKYDLSQLASKERITLGRDETNDICLKHVSISHKHAEVMRYGSDFILRDLNSTNGVYVNGKKIHDKVKLRDKDFILISHTRIIYANGTLSYVCARNGISVQVKNVQKRVGKHKDITICDHVNLRIAPGELVAIIGGSGAGKSTLMNCISGYSKPTAGEVLVNEVGLYQNFDMLKHIIGYVPQQDIVYDNLTVESMLYYSAKLRLPKDVKEEELHAIVDKVIDTVELTERKDTFVRNLSGGQRKRASIAVELLTDPKLFFLDEPASGLDPGTERSLIRTLK
;
A
#
# COMPACT_ATOMS: atom_id res chain seq x y z
N MET A 1 -17.04 -8.37 18.63
CA MET A 1 -16.17 -9.41 18.02
C MET A 1 -14.97 -8.74 17.34
N SER A 2 -14.06 -8.12 18.12
CA SER A 2 -12.87 -7.40 17.61
C SER A 2 -11.55 -7.91 18.20
N SER A 3 -11.56 -9.09 18.83
CA SER A 3 -10.40 -9.63 19.53
C SER A 3 -9.32 -10.26 18.62
N GLY A 4 -9.65 -10.66 17.40
CA GLY A 4 -8.72 -11.40 16.53
C GLY A 4 -7.62 -10.55 15.88
N PHE A 5 -7.87 -9.27 15.60
CA PHE A 5 -6.91 -8.40 14.90
C PHE A 5 -5.68 -8.11 15.74
N TYR A 6 -5.85 -7.94 17.05
CA TYR A 6 -4.79 -7.50 17.96
C TYR A 6 -3.98 -8.65 18.55
N GLN A 7 -4.51 -9.86 18.57
CA GLN A 7 -3.75 -11.05 19.00
C GLN A 7 -2.55 -11.32 18.09
N ASN A 8 -2.58 -10.81 16.86
CA ASN A 8 -1.53 -11.00 15.86
C ASN A 8 -0.74 -9.73 15.54
N LEU A 9 -0.93 -8.63 16.28
CA LEU A 9 -0.18 -7.40 16.04
C LEU A 9 1.24 -7.51 16.64
N CYS A 10 2.22 -7.30 15.77
CA CYS A 10 3.64 -7.31 16.10
C CYS A 10 4.27 -5.95 15.83
N VAL A 11 5.31 -5.64 16.57
CA VAL A 11 6.19 -4.51 16.30
C VAL A 11 7.60 -5.00 16.02
N THR A 12 8.12 -4.69 14.84
CA THR A 12 9.54 -4.89 14.52
C THR A 12 10.29 -3.63 14.94
N VAL A 13 11.29 -3.79 15.80
CA VAL A 13 12.07 -2.69 16.37
C VAL A 13 13.45 -2.67 15.71
N PHE A 14 13.78 -1.54 15.10
CA PHE A 14 15.11 -1.22 14.60
C PHE A 14 15.72 -0.18 15.55
N ASP A 15 16.63 -0.59 16.40
CA ASP A 15 17.18 0.22 17.50
C ASP A 15 18.70 0.39 17.38
N GLY A 16 19.13 1.58 16.94
CA GLY A 16 20.53 1.89 16.75
C GLY A 16 21.21 0.92 15.77
N GLU A 17 22.37 0.43 16.13
CA GLU A 17 23.17 -0.51 15.33
C GLU A 17 22.85 -1.98 15.60
N ARG A 18 21.88 -2.28 16.47
CA ARG A 18 21.50 -3.65 16.80
C ARG A 18 20.70 -4.32 15.67
N PRO A 19 20.79 -5.66 15.56
CA PRO A 19 19.88 -6.41 14.70
C PRO A 19 18.42 -6.13 15.07
N SER A 20 17.57 -5.95 14.09
CA SER A 20 16.14 -5.78 14.33
C SER A 20 15.54 -7.02 14.99
N TYR A 21 14.62 -6.80 15.91
CA TYR A 21 13.88 -7.85 16.60
C TYR A 21 12.38 -7.58 16.55
N GLU A 22 11.60 -8.62 16.71
CA GLU A 22 10.15 -8.55 16.64
C GLU A 22 9.54 -8.85 18.01
N VAL A 23 8.56 -8.05 18.41
CA VAL A 23 7.79 -8.21 19.63
C VAL A 23 6.33 -8.42 19.24
N GLN A 24 5.79 -9.60 19.54
CA GLN A 24 4.37 -9.84 19.46
C GLN A 24 3.69 -9.20 20.66
N LEU A 25 2.88 -8.16 20.43
CA LEU A 25 2.33 -7.35 21.52
C LEU A 25 1.47 -8.15 22.49
N ALA A 26 0.69 -9.10 21.98
CA ALA A 26 -0.12 -9.99 22.81
C ALA A 26 0.70 -10.92 23.73
N SER A 27 1.93 -11.29 23.33
CA SER A 27 2.79 -12.17 24.13
C SER A 27 3.42 -11.50 25.35
N VAL A 28 3.43 -10.16 25.38
CA VAL A 28 3.95 -9.39 26.53
C VAL A 28 3.05 -9.54 27.75
N GLY A 29 1.76 -9.85 27.56
CA GLY A 29 0.82 -10.14 28.65
C GLY A 29 0.45 -8.92 29.52
N LYS A 30 0.63 -7.71 29.00
CA LYS A 30 0.31 -6.45 29.68
C LYS A 30 -0.62 -5.60 28.83
N ASP A 31 -1.52 -4.86 29.48
CA ASP A 31 -2.41 -3.91 28.81
C ASP A 31 -1.67 -2.67 28.29
N VAL A 32 -0.58 -2.30 28.95
CA VAL A 32 0.30 -1.20 28.62
C VAL A 32 1.74 -1.71 28.54
N ILE A 33 2.35 -1.58 27.38
CA ILE A 33 3.72 -2.02 27.07
C ILE A 33 4.60 -0.79 27.02
N SER A 34 5.51 -0.65 27.97
CA SER A 34 6.44 0.49 28.04
C SER A 34 7.64 0.29 27.12
N PHE A 35 8.14 1.42 26.58
CA PHE A 35 9.40 1.40 25.83
C PHE A 35 10.30 2.58 26.17
N GLY A 36 11.61 2.32 26.22
CA GLY A 36 12.61 3.32 26.57
C GLY A 36 13.97 2.71 26.85
N ARG A 37 14.94 3.52 27.31
CA ARG A 37 16.29 3.05 27.63
C ARG A 37 16.42 2.38 28.98
N GLN A 38 15.44 2.51 29.86
CA GLN A 38 15.46 1.95 31.18
C GLN A 38 15.26 0.44 31.11
N SER A 39 16.02 -0.32 31.91
CA SER A 39 16.06 -1.79 31.85
C SER A 39 14.76 -2.47 32.27
N ASP A 40 13.89 -1.77 32.96
CA ASP A 40 12.56 -2.24 33.39
C ASP A 40 11.44 -1.93 32.36
N CYS A 41 11.77 -1.26 31.24
CA CYS A 41 10.85 -1.16 30.14
C CYS A 41 10.61 -2.53 29.49
N ASP A 42 9.40 -2.76 29.00
CA ASP A 42 9.03 -4.00 28.30
C ASP A 42 9.75 -4.12 26.94
N ILE A 43 9.98 -2.99 26.28
CA ILE A 43 10.81 -2.88 25.08
C ILE A 43 11.99 -1.97 25.42
N VAL A 44 13.13 -2.60 25.73
CA VAL A 44 14.35 -1.87 26.12
C VAL A 44 15.08 -1.40 24.88
N LEU A 45 15.24 -0.08 24.76
CA LEU A 45 15.94 0.59 23.66
C LEU A 45 17.36 0.96 24.06
N THR A 46 18.28 0.93 23.09
CA THR A 46 19.69 1.31 23.28
C THR A 46 20.04 2.64 22.68
N SER A 47 19.23 3.13 21.74
CA SER A 47 19.46 4.41 21.10
C SER A 47 19.55 5.55 22.11
N GLU A 48 20.59 6.37 22.02
CA GLU A 48 20.77 7.59 22.83
C GLU A 48 19.63 8.60 22.65
N TYR A 49 18.86 8.48 21.56
CA TYR A 49 17.71 9.36 21.26
C TYR A 49 16.42 8.93 21.96
N ALA A 50 16.38 7.74 22.51
CA ALA A 50 15.28 7.32 23.37
C ALA A 50 15.47 7.85 24.81
N SER A 51 14.42 8.36 25.42
CA SER A 51 14.39 8.71 26.85
C SER A 51 14.39 7.46 27.71
N ARG A 52 14.67 7.58 29.01
CA ARG A 52 14.62 6.46 29.97
C ARG A 52 13.29 5.73 29.88
N ILE A 53 12.19 6.43 30.06
CA ILE A 53 10.84 6.02 29.64
C ILE A 53 10.48 6.95 28.50
N HIS A 54 10.31 6.41 27.31
CA HIS A 54 10.03 7.24 26.13
C HIS A 54 8.54 7.28 25.82
N GLY A 55 7.88 6.15 25.91
CA GLY A 55 6.48 6.02 25.60
C GLY A 55 5.89 4.68 25.98
N CYS A 56 4.67 4.46 25.57
CA CYS A 56 3.98 3.20 25.77
C CYS A 56 3.14 2.81 24.53
N ILE A 57 2.87 1.52 24.41
CA ILE A 57 1.95 0.93 23.44
C ILE A 57 0.82 0.30 24.25
N TYR A 58 -0.43 0.57 23.90
CA TYR A 58 -1.57 0.04 24.65
C TYR A 58 -2.80 -0.13 23.78
N MET A 59 -3.76 -0.90 24.31
CA MET A 59 -5.04 -1.16 23.70
C MET A 59 -6.13 -0.32 24.35
N GLN A 60 -6.93 0.37 23.56
CA GLN A 60 -8.12 1.09 24.01
C GLN A 60 -9.24 0.98 22.99
N ASP A 61 -10.43 0.62 23.42
CA ASP A 61 -11.62 0.47 22.56
C ASP A 61 -11.36 -0.40 21.31
N GLY A 62 -10.60 -1.50 21.49
CA GLY A 62 -10.25 -2.40 20.40
C GLY A 62 -9.25 -1.81 19.40
N LYS A 63 -8.53 -0.74 19.73
CA LYS A 63 -7.52 -0.09 18.90
C LYS A 63 -6.17 -0.06 19.59
N CYS A 64 -5.09 -0.25 18.84
CA CYS A 64 -3.74 -0.15 19.35
C CYS A 64 -3.23 1.30 19.22
N TYR A 65 -2.65 1.81 20.29
CA TYR A 65 -2.07 3.15 20.32
C TYR A 65 -0.61 3.07 20.75
N ILE A 66 0.22 3.94 20.16
CA ILE A 66 1.53 4.31 20.67
C ILE A 66 1.47 5.75 21.15
N GLU A 67 1.97 6.01 22.34
CA GLU A 67 1.92 7.33 22.98
C GLU A 67 3.28 7.74 23.55
N ASP A 68 3.62 9.01 23.33
CA ASP A 68 4.81 9.65 23.88
C ASP A 68 4.58 10.09 25.33
N MET A 69 5.44 9.64 26.22
CA MET A 69 5.39 9.95 27.65
C MET A 69 6.23 11.19 28.02
N ASN A 70 6.05 12.28 27.25
CA ASN A 70 6.81 13.54 27.37
C ASN A 70 8.31 13.35 27.21
N SER A 71 8.69 12.54 26.23
CA SER A 71 10.09 12.27 25.94
C SER A 71 10.81 13.49 25.31
N THR A 72 12.14 13.49 25.37
CA THR A 72 12.96 14.58 24.83
C THR A 72 12.77 14.75 23.31
N ASN A 73 12.79 13.67 22.57
CA ASN A 73 12.75 13.71 21.11
C ASN A 73 11.35 13.46 20.52
N GLY A 74 10.40 12.92 21.31
CA GLY A 74 9.04 12.63 20.86
C GLY A 74 8.95 11.52 19.83
N LEU A 75 7.73 11.24 19.40
CA LEU A 75 7.43 10.32 18.32
C LEU A 75 7.24 11.07 17.01
N LEU A 76 7.80 10.55 15.92
CA LEU A 76 7.59 11.06 14.57
C LEU A 76 6.75 10.08 13.78
N TYR A 77 5.56 10.51 13.42
CA TYR A 77 4.65 9.79 12.55
C TYR A 77 4.49 10.57 11.23
N HIS A 78 4.79 9.94 10.10
CA HIS A 78 4.84 10.59 8.78
C HIS A 78 5.67 11.90 8.77
N GLY A 79 6.79 11.92 9.52
CA GLY A 79 7.69 13.07 9.59
C GLY A 79 7.18 14.23 10.46
N LYS A 80 6.02 14.11 11.11
CA LYS A 80 5.46 15.10 12.05
C LYS A 80 5.50 14.58 13.47
N ARG A 81 5.72 15.45 14.43
CA ARG A 81 5.62 15.08 15.85
C ARG A 81 4.19 14.72 16.21
N ALA A 82 4.03 13.61 16.91
CA ALA A 82 2.76 13.12 17.40
C ALA A 82 2.86 12.74 18.87
N LYS A 83 1.88 13.13 19.66
CA LYS A 83 1.78 12.75 21.08
C LYS A 83 1.22 11.34 21.21
N ARG A 84 0.21 11.02 20.42
CA ARG A 84 -0.51 9.75 20.40
C ARG A 84 -0.87 9.38 18.98
N VAL A 85 -0.64 8.13 18.61
CA VAL A 85 -0.93 7.60 17.27
C VAL A 85 -1.72 6.30 17.42
N HIS A 86 -2.84 6.19 16.74
CA HIS A 86 -3.49 4.92 16.50
C HIS A 86 -2.71 4.16 15.43
N VAL A 87 -2.10 3.04 15.80
CA VAL A 87 -1.26 2.24 14.91
C VAL A 87 -2.01 1.05 14.34
N THR A 88 -1.65 0.72 13.10
CA THR A 88 -2.27 -0.34 12.31
C THR A 88 -1.21 -1.11 11.54
N ASP A 89 -1.62 -2.10 10.75
CA ASP A 89 -0.72 -2.88 9.91
C ASP A 89 0.02 -1.97 8.92
N GLY A 90 1.36 -2.01 9.01
CA GLY A 90 2.24 -1.25 8.14
C GLY A 90 2.61 0.14 8.62
N ASP A 91 2.07 0.61 9.74
CA ASP A 91 2.51 1.86 10.34
C ASP A 91 3.96 1.80 10.80
N TYR A 92 4.64 2.93 10.66
CA TYR A 92 5.97 3.09 11.22
C TYR A 92 6.11 4.40 12.00
N ILE A 93 6.75 4.30 13.15
CA ILE A 93 7.00 5.41 14.08
C ILE A 93 8.50 5.54 14.28
N ARG A 94 9.01 6.76 14.25
CA ARG A 94 10.43 7.04 14.45
C ARG A 94 10.69 7.84 15.72
N ILE A 95 11.82 7.55 16.38
CA ILE A 95 12.43 8.39 17.40
C ILE A 95 13.77 8.87 16.84
N ILE A 96 13.86 10.14 16.49
CA ILE A 96 15.10 10.76 16.00
C ILE A 96 15.26 12.16 16.61
N ALA A 97 16.50 12.57 16.86
CA ALA A 97 16.77 13.95 17.25
C ALA A 97 16.64 14.87 16.02
N GLN A 98 16.12 16.08 16.24
CA GLN A 98 16.04 17.08 15.17
C GLN A 98 17.44 17.37 14.62
N LYS A 99 17.61 17.29 13.28
CA LYS A 99 18.85 17.55 12.54
C LYS A 99 20.04 16.61 12.80
N LYS A 100 19.85 15.45 13.45
CA LYS A 100 20.90 14.48 13.73
C LYS A 100 20.71 13.17 12.98
N ASP A 101 21.74 12.33 13.02
CA ASP A 101 21.85 11.11 12.25
C ASP A 101 20.68 10.14 12.52
N ALA A 102 19.94 9.83 11.47
CA ALA A 102 18.80 8.90 11.54
C ALA A 102 19.25 7.47 11.89
N ALA A 103 20.52 7.11 11.62
CA ALA A 103 21.10 5.81 11.94
C ALA A 103 21.02 5.48 13.42
N LYS A 104 21.22 6.48 14.27
CA LYS A 104 21.18 6.33 15.74
C LYS A 104 19.77 6.35 16.34
N GLY A 105 18.75 6.63 15.56
CA GLY A 105 17.37 6.68 16.02
C GLY A 105 16.75 5.29 16.22
N VAL A 106 15.46 5.26 16.54
CA VAL A 106 14.65 4.04 16.61
C VAL A 106 13.57 4.10 15.54
N LEU A 107 13.29 2.95 14.92
CA LEU A 107 12.15 2.77 14.04
C LEU A 107 11.31 1.60 14.55
N PHE A 108 10.06 1.86 14.85
CA PHE A 108 9.04 0.85 15.11
C PHE A 108 8.25 0.63 13.82
N VAL A 109 8.07 -0.62 13.42
CA VAL A 109 7.21 -1.00 12.29
C VAL A 109 6.17 -1.96 12.79
N PHE A 110 4.91 -1.57 12.70
CA PHE A 110 3.77 -2.37 13.14
C PHE A 110 3.31 -3.26 11.99
N SER A 111 3.10 -4.54 12.28
CA SER A 111 2.60 -5.51 11.30
C SER A 111 1.66 -6.50 11.98
N VAL A 112 0.62 -6.92 11.26
CA VAL A 112 -0.23 -8.03 11.70
C VAL A 112 0.39 -9.32 11.23
N GLN A 113 0.85 -10.17 12.14
CA GLN A 113 1.28 -11.54 11.79
C GLN A 113 0.05 -12.35 11.35
N LYS A 114 -0.14 -12.47 10.06
CA LYS A 114 -0.83 -13.62 9.47
C LYS A 114 0.26 -14.64 9.16
N GLN A 115 0.00 -15.92 9.36
CA GLN A 115 0.98 -17.04 9.31
C GLN A 115 1.90 -17.08 8.07
N GLU A 116 1.76 -16.18 7.10
CA GLU A 116 2.47 -16.16 5.81
C GLU A 116 3.30 -14.89 5.52
N GLN A 117 3.33 -13.90 6.41
CA GLN A 117 4.08 -12.65 6.16
C GLN A 117 5.30 -12.54 7.07
N LYS A 118 6.38 -13.24 6.74
CA LYS A 118 7.68 -13.00 7.35
C LYS A 118 8.45 -11.96 6.53
N TRP A 119 9.09 -11.02 7.23
CA TRP A 119 10.10 -10.17 6.63
C TRP A 119 11.24 -11.03 6.09
N VAL A 120 11.49 -10.92 4.79
CA VAL A 120 12.65 -11.53 4.15
C VAL A 120 13.82 -10.58 4.31
N LYS A 121 14.96 -11.10 4.78
CA LYS A 121 16.18 -10.31 4.96
C LYS A 121 17.18 -10.68 3.87
N TYR A 122 17.75 -9.65 3.26
CA TYR A 122 18.84 -9.77 2.28
C TYR A 122 20.04 -8.97 2.77
N ASP A 123 21.15 -9.65 3.04
CA ASP A 123 22.38 -9.06 3.53
C ASP A 123 23.18 -8.45 2.36
N LEU A 124 23.44 -7.15 2.43
CA LEU A 124 24.22 -6.44 1.42
C LEU A 124 25.74 -6.69 1.52
N SER A 125 26.22 -7.43 2.52
CA SER A 125 27.62 -7.88 2.58
C SER A 125 28.01 -8.69 1.33
N GLN A 126 27.05 -9.31 0.66
CA GLN A 126 27.24 -10.02 -0.62
C GLN A 126 27.77 -9.10 -1.75
N LEU A 127 27.63 -7.76 -1.62
CA LEU A 127 28.27 -6.80 -2.51
C LEU A 127 29.81 -6.75 -2.38
N ALA A 128 30.40 -7.52 -1.47
CA ALA A 128 31.84 -7.78 -1.47
C ALA A 128 32.29 -8.64 -2.67
N SER A 129 31.41 -9.52 -3.18
CA SER A 129 31.64 -10.42 -4.30
C SER A 129 30.86 -10.11 -5.57
N LYS A 130 29.88 -9.22 -5.49
CA LYS A 130 29.04 -8.77 -6.61
C LYS A 130 29.13 -7.25 -6.76
N GLU A 131 29.13 -6.75 -8.00
CA GLU A 131 29.10 -5.31 -8.27
C GLU A 131 27.79 -4.65 -7.85
N ARG A 132 26.68 -5.38 -7.95
CA ARG A 132 25.33 -4.89 -7.70
C ARG A 132 24.40 -5.99 -7.22
N ILE A 133 23.35 -5.59 -6.53
CA ILE A 133 22.21 -6.43 -6.17
C ILE A 133 20.99 -5.85 -6.88
N THR A 134 20.29 -6.68 -7.65
CA THR A 134 19.17 -6.29 -8.50
C THR A 134 17.83 -6.61 -7.84
N LEU A 135 16.86 -5.69 -8.04
CA LEU A 135 15.48 -5.83 -7.57
C LEU A 135 14.54 -5.70 -8.76
N GLY A 136 13.58 -6.60 -8.89
CA GLY A 136 12.61 -6.53 -9.97
C GLY A 136 11.71 -7.75 -10.02
N ARG A 137 10.80 -7.78 -11.03
CA ARG A 137 9.82 -8.84 -11.18
C ARG A 137 10.42 -10.14 -11.74
N ASP A 138 11.48 -10.04 -12.55
CA ASP A 138 12.13 -11.20 -13.15
C ASP A 138 12.80 -12.08 -12.07
N GLU A 139 12.69 -13.40 -12.22
CA GLU A 139 13.30 -14.38 -11.29
C GLU A 139 14.83 -14.36 -11.31
N THR A 140 15.43 -13.75 -12.32
CA THR A 140 16.89 -13.56 -12.40
C THR A 140 17.42 -12.46 -11.49
N ASN A 141 16.54 -11.65 -10.87
CA ASN A 141 16.95 -10.66 -9.90
C ASN A 141 17.36 -11.29 -8.57
N ASP A 142 18.29 -10.68 -7.87
CA ASP A 142 18.70 -11.11 -6.54
C ASP A 142 17.53 -11.01 -5.53
N ILE A 143 16.69 -10.00 -5.69
CA ILE A 143 15.45 -9.82 -4.94
C ILE A 143 14.29 -9.81 -5.94
N CYS A 144 13.61 -10.95 -6.06
CA CYS A 144 12.48 -11.12 -6.95
C CYS A 144 11.19 -10.62 -6.28
N LEU A 145 10.57 -9.59 -6.88
CA LEU A 145 9.36 -8.92 -6.41
C LEU A 145 8.21 -9.22 -7.40
N LYS A 146 7.52 -10.35 -7.20
CA LYS A 146 6.50 -10.85 -8.15
C LYS A 146 5.23 -10.01 -8.15
N HIS A 147 5.16 -8.96 -8.99
CA HIS A 147 3.93 -8.21 -9.25
C HIS A 147 4.00 -7.54 -10.62
N VAL A 148 2.87 -7.49 -11.35
CA VAL A 148 2.78 -6.95 -12.71
C VAL A 148 3.12 -5.45 -12.80
N SER A 149 2.95 -4.69 -11.73
CA SER A 149 3.32 -3.26 -11.68
C SER A 149 4.80 -3.00 -11.43
N ILE A 150 5.61 -4.04 -11.23
CA ILE A 150 7.05 -3.93 -11.01
C ILE A 150 7.76 -4.29 -12.32
N SER A 151 8.71 -3.47 -12.77
CA SER A 151 9.51 -3.74 -13.97
C SER A 151 10.36 -5.00 -13.81
N HIS A 152 10.72 -5.67 -14.92
CA HIS A 152 11.56 -6.87 -14.88
C HIS A 152 12.87 -6.62 -14.12
N LYS A 153 13.56 -5.52 -14.46
CA LYS A 153 14.66 -4.95 -13.68
C LYS A 153 14.22 -3.57 -13.22
N HIS A 154 13.91 -3.43 -11.94
CA HIS A 154 13.27 -2.23 -11.42
C HIS A 154 14.28 -1.29 -10.76
N ALA A 155 15.13 -1.83 -9.92
CA ALA A 155 16.14 -1.08 -9.18
C ALA A 155 17.39 -1.93 -8.95
N GLU A 156 18.47 -1.27 -8.56
CA GLU A 156 19.70 -1.93 -8.13
C GLU A 156 20.29 -1.23 -6.91
N VAL A 157 20.97 -1.99 -6.07
CA VAL A 157 21.79 -1.47 -4.99
C VAL A 157 23.25 -1.75 -5.31
N MET A 158 24.06 -0.73 -5.23
CA MET A 158 25.51 -0.78 -5.47
C MET A 158 26.26 -0.32 -4.22
N ARG A 159 27.48 -0.83 -4.03
CA ARG A 159 28.39 -0.34 -2.99
C ARG A 159 29.32 0.74 -3.57
N TYR A 160 29.45 1.84 -2.85
CA TYR A 160 30.43 2.87 -3.17
C TYR A 160 31.21 3.25 -1.90
N GLY A 161 32.41 2.71 -1.77
CA GLY A 161 33.18 2.81 -0.52
C GLY A 161 32.47 2.08 0.63
N SER A 162 32.16 2.81 1.69
CA SER A 162 31.37 2.33 2.83
C SER A 162 29.87 2.47 2.63
N ASP A 163 29.43 3.15 1.58
CA ASP A 163 28.05 3.53 1.36
C ASP A 163 27.32 2.58 0.40
N PHE A 164 26.02 2.46 0.58
CA PHE A 164 25.13 1.77 -0.35
C PHE A 164 24.28 2.80 -1.11
N ILE A 165 24.22 2.64 -2.42
CA ILE A 165 23.48 3.52 -3.33
C ILE A 165 22.37 2.73 -3.99
N LEU A 166 21.14 3.16 -3.79
CA LEU A 166 19.96 2.64 -4.50
C LEU A 166 19.76 3.45 -5.77
N ARG A 167 19.60 2.76 -6.90
CA ARG A 167 19.35 3.36 -8.22
C ARG A 167 18.06 2.80 -8.81
N ASP A 168 17.24 3.68 -9.35
CA ASP A 168 16.10 3.32 -10.18
C ASP A 168 16.57 3.05 -11.62
N LEU A 169 16.24 1.90 -12.17
CA LEU A 169 16.61 1.48 -13.52
C LEU A 169 15.60 1.97 -14.58
N ASN A 170 15.14 3.22 -14.47
CA ASN A 170 14.07 3.80 -15.29
C ASN A 170 12.79 3.00 -15.22
N SER A 171 12.45 2.54 -14.04
CA SER A 171 11.26 1.73 -13.81
C SER A 171 9.99 2.52 -14.14
N THR A 172 8.95 1.83 -14.61
CA THR A 172 7.70 2.48 -15.03
C THR A 172 7.03 3.21 -13.88
N ASN A 173 6.96 2.59 -12.71
CA ASN A 173 6.23 3.14 -11.56
C ASN A 173 7.14 3.84 -10.54
N GLY A 174 8.46 3.74 -10.70
CA GLY A 174 9.45 4.43 -9.90
C GLY A 174 9.72 3.78 -8.55
N VAL A 175 10.82 4.26 -7.94
CA VAL A 175 11.26 3.90 -6.59
C VAL A 175 11.08 5.10 -5.67
N TYR A 176 10.57 4.86 -4.48
CA TYR A 176 10.34 5.92 -3.47
C TYR A 176 11.16 5.64 -2.22
N VAL A 177 11.84 6.67 -1.71
CA VAL A 177 12.57 6.60 -0.45
C VAL A 177 12.00 7.65 0.50
N ASN A 178 11.52 7.20 1.67
CA ASN A 178 10.87 8.05 2.68
C ASN A 178 9.74 8.92 2.09
N GLY A 179 8.95 8.34 1.17
CA GLY A 179 7.82 8.99 0.51
C GLY A 179 8.19 9.92 -0.66
N LYS A 180 9.47 10.03 -1.02
CA LYS A 180 9.93 10.86 -2.16
C LYS A 180 10.39 9.95 -3.29
N LYS A 181 9.90 10.21 -4.51
CA LYS A 181 10.37 9.52 -5.72
C LYS A 181 11.85 9.87 -5.97
N ILE A 182 12.68 8.86 -6.22
CA ILE A 182 14.05 9.09 -6.67
C ILE A 182 14.05 9.25 -8.20
N HIS A 183 14.92 10.09 -8.72
CA HIS A 183 15.00 10.36 -10.17
C HIS A 183 16.07 9.51 -10.88
N ASP A 184 17.12 9.12 -10.19
CA ASP A 184 18.19 8.25 -10.66
C ASP A 184 18.68 7.42 -9.48
N LYS A 185 19.45 8.01 -8.58
CA LYS A 185 20.11 7.32 -7.47
C LYS A 185 20.03 8.11 -6.18
N VAL A 186 20.08 7.39 -5.07
CA VAL A 186 20.12 7.95 -3.72
C VAL A 186 21.05 7.13 -2.83
N LYS A 187 21.83 7.79 -1.98
CA LYS A 187 22.58 7.14 -0.91
C LYS A 187 21.61 6.66 0.14
N LEU A 188 21.62 5.36 0.43
CA LEU A 188 20.84 4.78 1.50
C LEU A 188 21.40 5.18 2.85
N ARG A 189 20.51 5.59 3.73
CA ARG A 189 20.79 5.87 5.13
C ARG A 189 20.11 4.83 5.99
N ASP A 190 20.72 4.49 7.09
CA ASP A 190 20.14 3.52 8.00
C ASP A 190 18.70 3.88 8.37
N LYS A 191 17.83 2.87 8.35
CA LYS A 191 16.37 2.99 8.54
C LYS A 191 15.62 3.74 7.43
N ASP A 192 16.20 3.86 6.24
CA ASP A 192 15.44 4.33 5.09
C ASP A 192 14.31 3.35 4.75
N PHE A 193 13.13 3.92 4.55
CA PHE A 193 11.96 3.20 4.08
C PHE A 193 11.85 3.35 2.57
N ILE A 194 11.99 2.23 1.87
CA ILE A 194 11.94 2.16 0.42
C ILE A 194 10.61 1.52 0.02
N LEU A 195 9.95 2.09 -0.97
CA LEU A 195 8.72 1.53 -1.54
C LEU A 195 8.90 1.34 -3.05
N ILE A 196 8.63 0.12 -3.48
CA ILE A 196 8.56 -0.29 -4.89
C ILE A 196 7.18 -0.89 -5.12
N SER A 197 6.28 -0.16 -5.81
CA SER A 197 4.87 -0.52 -5.92
C SER A 197 4.24 -0.69 -4.52
N HIS A 198 3.82 -1.90 -4.16
CA HIS A 198 3.29 -2.25 -2.84
C HIS A 198 4.30 -2.96 -1.94
N THR A 199 5.51 -3.21 -2.44
CA THR A 199 6.58 -3.84 -1.65
C THR A 199 7.26 -2.82 -0.77
N ARG A 200 7.25 -3.09 0.54
CA ARG A 200 7.93 -2.30 1.56
C ARG A 200 9.30 -2.89 1.82
N ILE A 201 10.31 -2.05 1.77
CA ILE A 201 11.71 -2.44 2.02
C ILE A 201 12.28 -1.48 3.04
N ILE A 202 12.98 -1.98 4.03
CA ILE A 202 13.71 -1.20 5.03
C ILE A 202 15.18 -1.52 4.88
N TYR A 203 15.97 -0.49 4.69
CA TYR A 203 17.42 -0.61 4.78
C TYR A 203 17.85 -0.34 6.22
N ALA A 204 18.51 -1.29 6.86
CA ALA A 204 19.06 -1.12 8.18
C ALA A 204 20.32 -1.99 8.36
N ASN A 205 21.39 -1.43 8.90
CA ASN A 205 22.64 -2.13 9.23
C ASN A 205 23.15 -3.01 8.09
N GLY A 206 23.24 -2.47 6.87
CA GLY A 206 23.70 -3.23 5.70
C GLY A 206 22.77 -4.33 5.22
N THR A 207 21.51 -4.34 5.70
CA THR A 207 20.52 -5.36 5.35
C THR A 207 19.29 -4.70 4.73
N LEU A 208 18.75 -5.28 3.66
CA LEU A 208 17.43 -4.98 3.14
C LEU A 208 16.44 -5.97 3.74
N SER A 209 15.53 -5.47 4.56
CA SER A 209 14.39 -6.24 5.05
C SER A 209 13.17 -5.87 4.21
N TYR A 210 12.51 -6.84 3.56
CA TYR A 210 11.38 -6.54 2.70
C TYR A 210 10.19 -7.47 2.93
N VAL A 211 9.01 -6.95 2.65
CA VAL A 211 7.76 -7.69 2.68
C VAL A 211 6.90 -7.27 1.49
N CYS A 212 6.45 -8.26 0.72
CA CYS A 212 5.44 -8.05 -0.30
C CYS A 212 4.07 -8.14 0.38
N ALA A 213 3.32 -7.05 0.38
CA ALA A 213 1.96 -7.04 0.93
C ALA A 213 1.04 -7.92 0.06
N ARG A 214 0.88 -9.20 0.42
CA ARG A 214 -0.02 -10.12 -0.28
C ARG A 214 -1.50 -9.90 0.08
N ASN A 215 -1.80 -9.29 1.22
CA ASN A 215 -3.12 -9.28 1.83
C ASN A 215 -3.73 -7.88 1.88
N GLY A 216 -4.14 -7.35 0.72
CA GLY A 216 -5.01 -6.18 0.66
C GLY A 216 -4.39 -4.87 1.16
N ILE A 217 -5.18 -3.83 1.09
CA ILE A 217 -4.80 -2.46 1.45
C ILE A 217 -5.83 -1.92 2.43
N SER A 218 -5.38 -1.24 3.48
CA SER A 218 -6.27 -0.50 4.38
C SER A 218 -6.58 0.89 3.80
N VAL A 219 -7.82 1.35 4.00
CA VAL A 219 -8.22 2.72 3.68
C VAL A 219 -8.76 3.37 4.93
N GLN A 220 -8.29 4.57 5.24
CA GLN A 220 -8.80 5.37 6.34
C GLN A 220 -9.23 6.74 5.83
N VAL A 221 -10.48 7.07 6.10
CA VAL A 221 -11.11 8.34 5.74
C VAL A 221 -11.30 9.13 7.03
N LYS A 222 -10.75 10.35 7.11
CA LYS A 222 -10.80 11.20 8.30
C LYS A 222 -11.44 12.54 7.99
N ASN A 223 -12.61 12.78 8.57
CA ASN A 223 -13.34 14.04 8.48
C ASN A 223 -13.49 14.55 7.04
N VAL A 224 -13.71 13.64 6.08
CA VAL A 224 -13.82 14.01 4.67
C VAL A 224 -15.10 14.79 4.44
N GLN A 225 -14.92 15.99 3.85
CA GLN A 225 -15.99 16.83 3.36
C GLN A 225 -15.86 17.03 1.85
N LYS A 226 -16.99 17.03 1.15
CA LYS A 226 -17.05 17.43 -0.25
C LYS A 226 -18.14 18.47 -0.44
N ARG A 227 -17.71 19.66 -0.84
CA ARG A 227 -18.58 20.78 -1.18
C ARG A 227 -18.47 21.08 -2.67
N VAL A 228 -19.58 21.37 -3.30
CA VAL A 228 -19.68 21.71 -4.72
C VAL A 228 -20.44 23.03 -4.89
N GLY A 229 -20.51 23.54 -6.14
CA GLY A 229 -21.09 24.84 -6.45
C GLY A 229 -20.02 25.92 -6.64
N LYS A 230 -20.39 27.02 -7.28
CA LYS A 230 -19.46 28.15 -7.56
C LYS A 230 -18.83 28.72 -6.29
N HIS A 231 -19.55 28.70 -5.18
CA HIS A 231 -19.12 29.20 -3.87
C HIS A 231 -18.89 28.07 -2.84
N LYS A 232 -18.90 26.78 -3.27
CA LYS A 232 -18.80 25.61 -2.37
C LYS A 232 -19.90 25.61 -1.28
N ASP A 233 -21.09 26.01 -1.65
CA ASP A 233 -22.25 26.19 -0.78
C ASP A 233 -23.07 24.91 -0.58
N ILE A 234 -22.93 23.91 -1.48
CA ILE A 234 -23.62 22.65 -1.38
C ILE A 234 -22.68 21.59 -0.80
N THR A 235 -22.99 21.08 0.39
CA THR A 235 -22.26 19.99 1.02
C THR A 235 -22.89 18.65 0.61
N ILE A 236 -22.12 17.80 -0.07
CA ILE A 236 -22.55 16.44 -0.49
C ILE A 236 -22.08 15.39 0.52
N CYS A 237 -20.83 15.48 0.97
CA CYS A 237 -20.30 14.63 2.04
C CYS A 237 -19.90 15.52 3.20
N ASP A 238 -20.33 15.17 4.42
CA ASP A 238 -20.09 15.99 5.61
C ASP A 238 -19.43 15.17 6.73
N HIS A 239 -18.18 15.52 7.05
CA HIS A 239 -17.36 14.93 8.12
C HIS A 239 -17.36 13.39 8.14
N VAL A 240 -17.25 12.78 6.96
CA VAL A 240 -17.26 11.31 6.83
C VAL A 240 -16.02 10.72 7.44
N ASN A 241 -16.22 9.74 8.31
CA ASN A 241 -15.16 8.93 8.92
C ASN A 241 -15.44 7.46 8.62
N LEU A 242 -14.47 6.79 7.99
CA LEU A 242 -14.59 5.39 7.59
C LEU A 242 -13.22 4.72 7.69
N ARG A 243 -13.23 3.44 8.03
CA ARG A 243 -12.04 2.59 7.97
C ARG A 243 -12.41 1.29 7.29
N ILE A 244 -11.59 0.90 6.32
CA ILE A 244 -11.67 -0.37 5.60
C ILE A 244 -10.39 -1.14 5.91
N ALA A 245 -10.55 -2.35 6.42
CA ALA A 245 -9.43 -3.23 6.72
C ALA A 245 -8.92 -3.94 5.45
N PRO A 246 -7.66 -4.42 5.44
CA PRO A 246 -7.15 -5.22 4.32
C PRO A 246 -7.98 -6.46 4.05
N GLY A 247 -8.34 -6.68 2.78
CA GLY A 247 -9.14 -7.83 2.35
C GLY A 247 -10.62 -7.76 2.75
N GLU A 248 -11.11 -6.59 3.15
CA GLU A 248 -12.52 -6.38 3.49
C GLU A 248 -13.31 -5.98 2.24
N LEU A 249 -14.47 -6.62 2.05
CA LEU A 249 -15.47 -6.21 1.06
C LEU A 249 -16.47 -5.27 1.72
N VAL A 250 -16.54 -4.02 1.26
CA VAL A 250 -17.41 -2.99 1.83
C VAL A 250 -18.45 -2.57 0.81
N ALA A 251 -19.73 -2.58 1.20
CA ALA A 251 -20.84 -2.08 0.41
C ALA A 251 -21.31 -0.71 0.94
N ILE A 252 -21.37 0.29 0.06
CA ILE A 252 -21.93 1.61 0.34
C ILE A 252 -23.39 1.63 -0.14
N ILE A 253 -24.34 1.70 0.79
CA ILE A 253 -25.77 1.62 0.51
C ILE A 253 -26.42 2.99 0.79
N GLY A 254 -27.37 3.37 -0.06
CA GLY A 254 -28.15 4.61 0.08
C GLY A 254 -28.98 4.91 -1.15
N GLY A 255 -29.97 5.78 -1.02
CA GLY A 255 -30.82 6.23 -2.12
C GLY A 255 -30.06 6.97 -3.23
N SER A 256 -30.74 7.20 -4.36
CA SER A 256 -30.19 8.04 -5.43
C SER A 256 -29.94 9.46 -4.89
N GLY A 257 -28.80 10.06 -5.28
CA GLY A 257 -28.41 11.38 -4.80
C GLY A 257 -27.82 11.46 -3.37
N ALA A 258 -27.74 10.32 -2.63
CA ALA A 258 -27.18 10.29 -1.26
C ALA A 258 -25.67 10.54 -1.18
N GLY A 259 -24.97 10.81 -2.29
CA GLY A 259 -23.54 11.10 -2.29
C GLY A 259 -22.62 9.89 -2.38
N LYS A 260 -23.13 8.66 -2.64
CA LYS A 260 -22.32 7.42 -2.71
C LYS A 260 -21.14 7.54 -3.67
N SER A 261 -21.40 7.85 -4.94
CA SER A 261 -20.34 8.02 -5.96
C SER A 261 -19.40 9.18 -5.63
N THR A 262 -19.91 10.25 -5.02
CA THR A 262 -19.08 11.38 -4.57
C THR A 262 -18.10 10.96 -3.47
N LEU A 263 -18.58 10.20 -2.48
CA LEU A 263 -17.72 9.65 -1.44
C LEU A 263 -16.69 8.69 -2.05
N MET A 264 -17.13 7.77 -2.90
CA MET A 264 -16.26 6.81 -3.57
C MET A 264 -15.19 7.50 -4.42
N ASN A 265 -15.55 8.56 -5.15
CA ASN A 265 -14.62 9.40 -5.89
C ASN A 265 -13.58 10.08 -4.97
N CYS A 266 -13.98 10.46 -3.75
CA CYS A 266 -13.04 11.01 -2.78
C CYS A 266 -12.07 9.96 -2.23
N ILE A 267 -12.52 8.73 -2.01
CA ILE A 267 -11.67 7.69 -1.42
C ILE A 267 -10.83 6.93 -2.45
N SER A 268 -11.21 6.95 -3.73
CA SER A 268 -10.45 6.36 -4.84
C SER A 268 -9.35 7.27 -5.41
N GLY A 269 -9.35 8.56 -5.05
CA GLY A 269 -8.41 9.53 -5.60
C GLY A 269 -8.91 10.24 -6.87
N TYR A 270 -10.08 9.88 -7.39
CA TYR A 270 -10.65 10.48 -8.60
C TYR A 270 -11.00 11.97 -8.40
N SER A 271 -11.49 12.35 -7.22
CA SER A 271 -11.87 13.71 -6.90
C SER A 271 -11.46 14.11 -5.49
N LYS A 272 -10.51 15.06 -5.39
CA LYS A 272 -10.00 15.52 -4.09
C LYS A 272 -11.13 16.06 -3.20
N PRO A 273 -11.22 15.67 -1.92
CA PRO A 273 -12.15 16.25 -0.97
C PRO A 273 -11.87 17.73 -0.72
N THR A 274 -12.89 18.47 -0.29
CA THR A 274 -12.74 19.89 0.06
C THR A 274 -12.01 20.07 1.40
N ALA A 275 -12.25 19.15 2.33
CA ALA A 275 -11.56 19.08 3.62
C ALA A 275 -11.46 17.62 4.09
N GLY A 276 -10.63 17.38 5.10
CA GLY A 276 -10.32 16.05 5.60
C GLY A 276 -9.21 15.37 4.79
N GLU A 277 -8.94 14.11 5.10
CA GLU A 277 -7.88 13.33 4.46
C GLU A 277 -8.32 11.89 4.19
N VAL A 278 -7.72 11.30 3.17
CA VAL A 278 -7.82 9.88 2.84
C VAL A 278 -6.42 9.28 2.89
N LEU A 279 -6.28 8.22 3.65
CA LEU A 279 -5.03 7.48 3.79
C LEU A 279 -5.19 6.08 3.21
N VAL A 280 -4.21 5.64 2.44
CA VAL A 280 -4.10 4.29 1.88
C VAL A 280 -2.85 3.65 2.47
N ASN A 281 -2.99 2.59 3.26
CA ASN A 281 -1.92 2.07 4.10
C ASN A 281 -1.20 3.18 4.88
N GLU A 282 -1.99 4.07 5.53
CA GLU A 282 -1.54 5.22 6.31
C GLU A 282 -0.76 6.29 5.52
N VAL A 283 -0.65 6.14 4.21
CA VAL A 283 -0.03 7.13 3.32
C VAL A 283 -1.11 8.04 2.74
N GLY A 284 -0.94 9.35 2.86
CA GLY A 284 -1.89 10.33 2.31
C GLY A 284 -2.10 10.15 0.81
N LEU A 285 -3.33 9.80 0.41
CA LEU A 285 -3.66 9.46 -0.98
C LEU A 285 -3.31 10.59 -1.95
N TYR A 286 -3.74 11.80 -1.62
CA TYR A 286 -3.61 12.94 -2.54
C TYR A 286 -2.22 13.54 -2.60
N GLN A 287 -1.43 13.37 -1.53
CA GLN A 287 -0.03 13.79 -1.48
C GLN A 287 0.90 12.82 -2.25
N ASN A 288 0.48 11.56 -2.34
CA ASN A 288 1.27 10.47 -2.91
C ASN A 288 0.51 9.73 -4.03
N PHE A 289 -0.38 10.43 -4.73
CA PHE A 289 -1.27 9.83 -5.71
C PHE A 289 -0.50 9.10 -6.82
N ASP A 290 0.59 9.69 -7.32
CA ASP A 290 1.42 9.06 -8.36
C ASP A 290 2.03 7.73 -7.93
N MET A 291 2.30 7.56 -6.65
CA MET A 291 2.78 6.31 -6.06
C MET A 291 1.66 5.28 -5.91
N LEU A 292 0.45 5.73 -5.51
CA LEU A 292 -0.66 4.85 -5.11
C LEU A 292 -1.58 4.47 -6.27
N LYS A 293 -1.68 5.30 -7.33
CA LYS A 293 -2.62 5.09 -8.45
C LYS A 293 -2.47 3.73 -9.15
N HIS A 294 -1.27 3.14 -9.14
CA HIS A 294 -0.98 1.87 -9.82
C HIS A 294 -1.52 0.63 -9.09
N ILE A 295 -1.94 0.80 -7.84
CA ILE A 295 -2.53 -0.27 -7.02
C ILE A 295 -4.02 -0.08 -6.79
N ILE A 296 -4.61 0.97 -7.38
CA ILE A 296 -6.02 1.31 -7.29
C ILE A 296 -6.69 1.04 -8.62
N GLY A 297 -7.72 0.20 -8.64
CA GLY A 297 -8.63 0.02 -9.77
C GLY A 297 -9.96 0.74 -9.49
N TYR A 298 -10.53 1.37 -10.51
CA TYR A 298 -11.80 2.08 -10.40
C TYR A 298 -12.69 1.82 -11.61
N VAL A 299 -13.84 1.20 -11.39
CA VAL A 299 -14.86 0.97 -12.39
C VAL A 299 -16.00 1.96 -12.17
N PRO A 300 -16.19 2.94 -13.05
CA PRO A 300 -17.28 3.90 -12.94
C PRO A 300 -18.64 3.28 -13.30
N GLN A 301 -19.71 4.00 -12.97
CA GLN A 301 -21.08 3.61 -13.31
C GLN A 301 -21.26 3.45 -14.84
N GLN A 302 -20.75 4.40 -15.62
CA GLN A 302 -20.72 4.29 -17.08
C GLN A 302 -19.48 3.51 -17.52
N ASP A 303 -19.69 2.49 -18.38
CA ASP A 303 -18.61 1.66 -18.87
C ASP A 303 -17.66 2.46 -19.77
N ILE A 304 -16.37 2.46 -19.43
CA ILE A 304 -15.32 3.05 -20.27
C ILE A 304 -14.73 1.93 -21.12
N VAL A 305 -15.30 1.74 -22.28
CA VAL A 305 -14.92 0.69 -23.23
C VAL A 305 -14.86 1.22 -24.67
N TYR A 306 -14.14 0.52 -25.53
CA TYR A 306 -13.95 0.91 -26.94
C TYR A 306 -14.80 0.04 -27.86
N ASP A 307 -15.93 0.56 -28.32
CA ASP A 307 -16.96 -0.15 -29.09
C ASP A 307 -16.48 -0.81 -30.35
N ASN A 308 -15.49 -0.23 -31.02
CA ASN A 308 -14.96 -0.66 -32.29
C ASN A 308 -13.78 -1.64 -32.20
N LEU A 309 -13.46 -2.09 -31.02
CA LEU A 309 -12.45 -3.14 -30.75
C LEU A 309 -13.14 -4.44 -30.34
N THR A 310 -12.50 -5.56 -30.59
CA THR A 310 -12.86 -6.83 -29.95
C THR A 310 -12.48 -6.78 -28.47
N VAL A 311 -13.06 -7.66 -27.66
CA VAL A 311 -12.72 -7.77 -26.22
C VAL A 311 -11.22 -7.96 -26.06
N GLU A 312 -10.61 -8.91 -26.78
CA GLU A 312 -9.18 -9.17 -26.73
C GLU A 312 -8.36 -7.94 -27.13
N SER A 313 -8.68 -7.32 -28.28
CA SER A 313 -7.93 -6.15 -28.76
C SER A 313 -8.03 -4.97 -27.77
N MET A 314 -9.21 -4.74 -27.20
CA MET A 314 -9.41 -3.69 -26.22
C MET A 314 -8.54 -3.93 -24.97
N LEU A 315 -8.55 -5.15 -24.45
CA LEU A 315 -7.74 -5.50 -23.27
C LEU A 315 -6.25 -5.49 -23.57
N TYR A 316 -5.84 -5.97 -24.75
CA TYR A 316 -4.44 -5.94 -25.18
C TYR A 316 -3.89 -4.51 -25.22
N TYR A 317 -4.58 -3.58 -25.90
CA TYR A 317 -4.12 -2.19 -25.97
C TYR A 317 -4.21 -1.49 -24.62
N SER A 318 -5.21 -1.80 -23.80
CA SER A 318 -5.31 -1.28 -22.44
C SER A 318 -4.16 -1.77 -21.56
N ALA A 319 -3.79 -3.04 -21.67
CA ALA A 319 -2.65 -3.63 -20.96
C ALA A 319 -1.34 -2.96 -21.40
N LYS A 320 -1.14 -2.78 -22.70
CA LYS A 320 0.06 -2.13 -23.28
C LYS A 320 0.25 -0.68 -22.81
N LEU A 321 -0.83 0.02 -22.50
CA LEU A 321 -0.80 1.40 -21.98
C LEU A 321 -0.60 1.47 -20.46
N ARG A 322 -1.02 0.44 -19.70
CA ARG A 322 -1.06 0.47 -18.25
C ARG A 322 0.06 -0.31 -17.58
N LEU A 323 0.54 -1.38 -18.22
CA LEU A 323 1.60 -2.22 -17.69
C LEU A 323 3.00 -1.62 -17.95
N PRO A 324 4.02 -2.08 -17.22
CA PRO A 324 5.40 -1.69 -17.48
C PRO A 324 5.81 -1.91 -18.94
N LYS A 325 6.61 -0.98 -19.46
CA LYS A 325 7.05 -1.00 -20.87
C LYS A 325 7.94 -2.17 -21.25
N ASP A 326 8.51 -2.84 -20.25
CA ASP A 326 9.39 -4.00 -20.38
C ASP A 326 8.64 -5.35 -20.35
N VAL A 327 7.29 -5.32 -20.26
CA VAL A 327 6.46 -6.53 -20.38
C VAL A 327 6.58 -7.08 -21.81
N LYS A 328 6.97 -8.35 -21.95
CA LYS A 328 7.10 -9.03 -23.24
C LYS A 328 5.71 -9.31 -23.83
N GLU A 329 5.65 -9.43 -25.15
CA GLU A 329 4.38 -9.69 -25.86
C GLU A 329 3.70 -10.98 -25.38
N GLU A 330 4.47 -12.07 -25.18
CA GLU A 330 3.92 -13.34 -24.72
C GLU A 330 3.32 -13.22 -23.32
N GLU A 331 3.96 -12.44 -22.44
CA GLU A 331 3.47 -12.17 -21.09
C GLU A 331 2.22 -11.28 -21.14
N LEU A 332 2.21 -10.31 -22.03
CA LEU A 332 1.06 -9.42 -22.24
C LEU A 332 -0.19 -10.23 -22.65
N HIS A 333 -0.05 -11.11 -23.63
CA HIS A 333 -1.13 -12.02 -24.06
C HIS A 333 -1.57 -12.93 -22.90
N ALA A 334 -0.65 -13.52 -22.15
CA ALA A 334 -1.00 -14.36 -21.02
C ALA A 334 -1.78 -13.61 -19.93
N ILE A 335 -1.45 -12.34 -19.65
CA ILE A 335 -2.20 -11.49 -18.74
C ILE A 335 -3.62 -11.22 -19.27
N VAL A 336 -3.74 -10.89 -20.56
CA VAL A 336 -5.03 -10.62 -21.22
C VAL A 336 -5.91 -11.86 -21.18
N ASP A 337 -5.41 -13.02 -21.59
CA ASP A 337 -6.15 -14.29 -21.60
C ASP A 337 -6.63 -14.67 -20.19
N LYS A 338 -5.75 -14.53 -19.18
CA LYS A 338 -6.11 -14.77 -17.79
C LYS A 338 -7.23 -13.86 -17.31
N VAL A 339 -7.19 -12.58 -17.67
CA VAL A 339 -8.25 -11.62 -17.28
C VAL A 339 -9.55 -11.91 -18.00
N ILE A 340 -9.51 -12.25 -19.30
CA ILE A 340 -10.70 -12.66 -20.09
C ILE A 340 -11.38 -13.87 -19.43
N ASP A 341 -10.58 -14.86 -19.02
CA ASP A 341 -11.08 -16.05 -18.34
C ASP A 341 -11.68 -15.69 -16.96
N THR A 342 -10.99 -14.87 -16.18
CA THR A 342 -11.45 -14.39 -14.87
C THR A 342 -12.83 -13.73 -14.93
N VAL A 343 -13.11 -12.94 -15.97
CA VAL A 343 -14.41 -12.26 -16.16
C VAL A 343 -15.41 -13.08 -16.98
N GLU A 344 -15.12 -14.36 -17.26
CA GLU A 344 -15.98 -15.29 -18.02
C GLU A 344 -16.36 -14.75 -19.41
N LEU A 345 -15.40 -14.20 -20.17
CA LEU A 345 -15.57 -13.70 -21.53
C LEU A 345 -14.79 -14.49 -22.59
N THR A 346 -14.27 -15.66 -22.26
CA THR A 346 -13.41 -16.48 -23.13
C THR A 346 -14.07 -16.78 -24.48
N GLU A 347 -15.34 -17.14 -24.50
CA GLU A 347 -16.09 -17.39 -25.75
C GLU A 347 -16.46 -16.12 -26.51
N ARG A 348 -16.18 -14.95 -25.98
CA ARG A 348 -16.51 -13.64 -26.54
C ARG A 348 -15.29 -12.81 -26.87
N LYS A 349 -14.08 -13.37 -26.74
CA LYS A 349 -12.83 -12.63 -26.93
C LYS A 349 -12.72 -11.93 -28.28
N ASP A 350 -13.21 -12.57 -29.36
CA ASP A 350 -13.20 -12.05 -30.71
C ASP A 350 -14.45 -11.21 -31.06
N THR A 351 -15.37 -11.06 -30.11
CA THR A 351 -16.61 -10.28 -30.30
C THR A 351 -16.32 -8.80 -30.14
N PHE A 352 -16.81 -7.96 -31.05
CA PHE A 352 -16.75 -6.51 -30.88
C PHE A 352 -17.50 -6.07 -29.64
N VAL A 353 -16.93 -5.13 -28.87
CA VAL A 353 -17.49 -4.65 -27.61
C VAL A 353 -18.91 -4.08 -27.79
N ARG A 354 -19.21 -3.43 -28.91
CA ARG A 354 -20.57 -2.95 -29.27
C ARG A 354 -21.61 -4.06 -29.36
N ASN A 355 -21.20 -5.29 -29.62
CA ASN A 355 -22.10 -6.44 -29.79
C ASN A 355 -22.28 -7.25 -28.50
N LEU A 356 -21.68 -6.83 -27.41
CA LEU A 356 -21.82 -7.46 -26.10
C LEU A 356 -23.17 -7.09 -25.46
N SER A 357 -23.75 -8.01 -24.69
CA SER A 357 -24.85 -7.67 -23.80
C SER A 357 -24.40 -6.69 -22.73
N GLY A 358 -25.35 -6.01 -22.05
CA GLY A 358 -25.03 -5.07 -20.97
C GLY A 358 -24.13 -5.69 -19.89
N GLY A 359 -24.43 -6.92 -19.45
CA GLY A 359 -23.63 -7.64 -18.47
C GLY A 359 -22.24 -8.03 -18.96
N GLN A 360 -22.13 -8.46 -20.23
CA GLN A 360 -20.84 -8.76 -20.84
C GLN A 360 -19.99 -7.49 -20.99
N ARG A 361 -20.61 -6.37 -21.37
CA ARG A 361 -19.96 -5.07 -21.48
C ARG A 361 -19.44 -4.59 -20.12
N LYS A 362 -20.23 -4.75 -19.07
CA LYS A 362 -19.79 -4.44 -17.69
C LYS A 362 -18.60 -5.29 -17.26
N ARG A 363 -18.61 -6.60 -17.56
CA ARG A 363 -17.47 -7.49 -17.30
C ARG A 363 -16.25 -7.08 -18.10
N ALA A 364 -16.39 -6.67 -19.35
CA ALA A 364 -15.29 -6.14 -20.16
C ALA A 364 -14.71 -4.84 -19.56
N SER A 365 -15.54 -3.95 -19.03
CA SER A 365 -15.10 -2.75 -18.30
C SER A 365 -14.31 -3.10 -17.04
N ILE A 366 -14.77 -4.07 -16.27
CA ILE A 366 -14.08 -4.58 -15.07
C ILE A 366 -12.75 -5.22 -15.47
N ALA A 367 -12.72 -5.99 -16.57
CA ALA A 367 -11.51 -6.63 -17.08
C ALA A 367 -10.38 -5.63 -17.34
N VAL A 368 -10.71 -4.45 -17.89
CA VAL A 368 -9.72 -3.39 -18.14
C VAL A 368 -9.00 -2.97 -16.83
N GLU A 369 -9.72 -2.91 -15.73
CA GLU A 369 -9.14 -2.55 -14.44
C GLU A 369 -8.36 -3.70 -13.80
N LEU A 370 -8.76 -4.96 -14.03
CA LEU A 370 -8.06 -6.14 -13.51
C LEU A 370 -6.69 -6.40 -14.15
N LEU A 371 -6.40 -5.84 -15.34
CA LEU A 371 -5.11 -5.99 -16.02
C LEU A 371 -3.91 -5.61 -15.16
N THR A 372 -4.07 -4.64 -14.26
CA THR A 372 -3.00 -4.15 -13.39
C THR A 372 -2.90 -4.87 -12.05
N ASP A 373 -3.73 -5.90 -11.81
CA ASP A 373 -3.83 -6.62 -10.54
C ASP A 373 -3.99 -5.65 -9.34
N PRO A 374 -5.04 -4.81 -9.32
CA PRO A 374 -5.21 -3.78 -8.31
C PRO A 374 -5.35 -4.39 -6.92
N LYS A 375 -4.74 -3.76 -5.92
CA LYS A 375 -4.82 -4.19 -4.51
C LYS A 375 -5.95 -3.50 -3.75
N LEU A 376 -6.48 -2.43 -4.31
CA LEU A 376 -7.66 -1.71 -3.85
C LEU A 376 -8.58 -1.48 -5.04
N PHE A 377 -9.83 -1.97 -4.96
CA PHE A 377 -10.73 -1.97 -6.08
C PHE A 377 -12.05 -1.28 -5.74
N PHE A 378 -12.42 -0.28 -6.53
CA PHE A 378 -13.65 0.47 -6.40
C PHE A 378 -14.58 0.19 -7.57
N LEU A 379 -15.86 -0.05 -7.26
CA LEU A 379 -16.88 -0.37 -8.25
C LEU A 379 -18.12 0.49 -7.98
N ASP A 380 -18.47 1.37 -8.92
CA ASP A 380 -19.66 2.20 -8.83
C ASP A 380 -20.83 1.53 -9.55
N GLU A 381 -21.80 1.08 -8.77
CA GLU A 381 -22.99 0.36 -9.23
C GLU A 381 -22.68 -0.77 -10.24
N PRO A 382 -21.79 -1.74 -9.90
CA PRO A 382 -21.32 -2.75 -10.85
C PRO A 382 -22.43 -3.69 -11.34
N ALA A 383 -23.52 -3.80 -10.62
CA ALA A 383 -24.66 -4.66 -10.94
C ALA A 383 -25.83 -3.91 -11.59
N SER A 384 -25.70 -2.59 -11.82
CA SER A 384 -26.78 -1.79 -12.41
C SER A 384 -27.15 -2.29 -13.81
N GLY A 385 -28.43 -2.60 -14.00
CA GLY A 385 -28.96 -3.10 -15.28
C GLY A 385 -28.62 -4.57 -15.59
N LEU A 386 -28.09 -5.33 -14.63
CA LEU A 386 -27.86 -6.76 -14.76
C LEU A 386 -29.06 -7.58 -14.27
N ASP A 387 -29.26 -8.75 -14.87
CA ASP A 387 -30.16 -9.75 -14.31
C ASP A 387 -29.56 -10.40 -13.06
N PRO A 388 -30.38 -10.98 -12.14
CA PRO A 388 -29.92 -11.52 -10.86
C PRO A 388 -28.91 -12.67 -11.00
N GLY A 389 -28.91 -13.40 -12.11
CA GLY A 389 -27.95 -14.48 -12.36
C GLY A 389 -26.57 -13.93 -12.68
N THR A 390 -26.51 -12.97 -13.59
CA THR A 390 -25.28 -12.26 -13.99
C THR A 390 -24.68 -11.47 -12.82
N GLU A 391 -25.53 -10.81 -12.00
CA GLU A 391 -25.08 -10.11 -10.79
C GLU A 391 -24.37 -11.06 -9.81
N ARG A 392 -24.95 -12.23 -9.52
CA ARG A 392 -24.33 -13.23 -8.63
C ARG A 392 -23.00 -13.74 -9.15
N SER A 393 -22.91 -14.01 -10.47
CA SER A 393 -21.65 -14.42 -11.11
C SER A 393 -20.60 -13.34 -10.95
N LEU A 394 -20.92 -12.09 -11.26
CA LEU A 394 -20.02 -10.95 -11.12
C LEU A 394 -19.49 -10.79 -9.68
N ILE A 395 -20.37 -10.83 -8.67
CA ILE A 395 -19.97 -10.72 -7.26
C ILE A 395 -19.06 -11.89 -6.83
N ARG A 396 -19.27 -13.10 -7.39
CA ARG A 396 -18.37 -14.24 -7.12
C ARG A 396 -16.98 -14.03 -7.72
N THR A 397 -16.89 -13.48 -8.92
CA THR A 397 -15.62 -13.16 -9.59
C THR A 397 -14.81 -12.11 -8.83
N LEU A 398 -15.50 -11.19 -8.13
CA LEU A 398 -14.88 -10.11 -7.38
C LEU A 398 -14.47 -10.49 -5.94
N LYS A 399 -14.86 -11.68 -5.44
CA LYS A 399 -14.46 -12.23 -4.14
C LYS A 399 -13.17 -13.04 -4.23
#